data_0db3fc4b00e5e2d487678f19d10f176b
#
_entry.id   0db3fc4b00e5e2d487678f19d10f176b
#
_cell.length_a   1.000
_cell.length_b   1.000
_cell.length_c   1.000
_cell.angle_alpha   90.00
_cell.angle_beta   90.00
_cell.angle_gamma   90.00
#
_symmetry.space_group_name_H-M   'P 1'
#
loop_
_entity.id
_entity.type
_entity.pdbx_description
1 polymer ?
#
loop_
_entity_poly.entity_id
_entity_poly.type
_entity_poly.pdbx_seq_one_letter_code
_entity_poly.pdbx_strand_id
1 'polypeptide(L)'
;IENLLKLYPNNVVGLKDSTGDLESMLKTIKYFNELAVFCGNGALALHTSKRGGAGAITGDANITAKLLSFIIHNFKNEKQINNFMEIQSLIEKIRNVLASHEQISLLKAYHSVADNIPNWNNIMPPLKKIDDPSNNKQVTALLDLVNQIDTLVPSSS
;
A
#
# COMPACT_ATOMS: atom_id res chain seq x y z
N ILE A 1 -22.49 -3.95 -7.98
CA ILE A 1 -22.07 -5.03 -7.05
C ILE A 1 -23.28 -5.93 -6.78
N GLU A 2 -24.40 -5.41 -6.28
CA GLU A 2 -25.61 -6.21 -5.92
C GLU A 2 -26.04 -7.20 -7.00
N ASN A 3 -26.14 -6.75 -8.26
CA ASN A 3 -26.54 -7.61 -9.36
C ASN A 3 -25.55 -8.75 -9.62
N LEU A 4 -24.23 -8.46 -9.45
CA LEU A 4 -23.20 -9.50 -9.58
C LEU A 4 -23.31 -10.55 -8.45
N LEU A 5 -23.55 -10.11 -7.22
CA LEU A 5 -23.73 -11.00 -6.08
C LEU A 5 -24.97 -11.87 -6.22
N LYS A 6 -26.07 -11.31 -6.76
CA LYS A 6 -27.31 -12.08 -7.01
C LYS A 6 -27.12 -13.13 -8.11
N LEU A 7 -26.39 -12.79 -9.18
CA LEU A 7 -26.19 -13.69 -10.32
C LEU A 7 -25.06 -14.72 -10.07
N TYR A 8 -24.06 -14.36 -9.29
CA TYR A 8 -22.84 -15.16 -9.08
C TYR A 8 -22.40 -15.21 -7.61
N PRO A 9 -23.27 -15.69 -6.68
CA PRO A 9 -23.04 -15.59 -5.24
C PRO A 9 -21.82 -16.35 -4.75
N ASN A 10 -21.40 -17.41 -5.47
CA ASN A 10 -20.25 -18.23 -5.10
C ASN A 10 -18.94 -17.84 -5.82
N ASN A 11 -19.01 -16.93 -6.78
CA ASN A 11 -17.86 -16.53 -7.59
C ASN A 11 -17.33 -15.14 -7.22
N VAL A 12 -18.21 -14.23 -6.81
CA VAL A 12 -17.86 -12.87 -6.40
C VAL A 12 -17.71 -12.86 -4.88
N VAL A 13 -16.49 -13.11 -4.40
CA VAL A 13 -16.20 -13.25 -2.96
C VAL A 13 -15.52 -12.04 -2.35
N GLY A 14 -15.09 -11.10 -3.16
CA GLY A 14 -14.42 -9.89 -2.68
C GLY A 14 -14.28 -8.83 -3.77
N LEU A 15 -13.83 -7.67 -3.33
CA LEU A 15 -13.55 -6.55 -4.22
C LEU A 15 -12.34 -5.75 -3.71
N LYS A 16 -11.57 -5.17 -4.64
CA LYS A 16 -10.59 -4.14 -4.33
C LYS A 16 -11.19 -2.78 -4.62
N ASP A 17 -11.16 -1.89 -3.64
CA ASP A 17 -11.53 -0.49 -3.79
C ASP A 17 -10.28 0.39 -4.00
N SER A 18 -10.18 1.02 -5.16
CA SER A 18 -9.06 1.90 -5.53
C SER A 18 -9.47 3.38 -5.58
N THR A 19 -10.62 3.76 -5.06
CA THR A 19 -11.10 5.14 -5.06
C THR A 19 -10.22 6.08 -4.22
N GLY A 20 -9.58 5.56 -3.17
CA GLY A 20 -8.87 6.36 -2.18
C GLY A 20 -9.80 7.14 -1.23
N ASP A 21 -11.10 6.94 -1.35
CA ASP A 21 -12.13 7.54 -0.49
C ASP A 21 -12.45 6.60 0.68
N LEU A 22 -11.93 6.93 1.86
CA LEU A 22 -12.15 6.13 3.08
C LEU A 22 -13.64 5.98 3.40
N GLU A 23 -14.41 7.05 3.31
CA GLU A 23 -15.84 7.03 3.66
C GLU A 23 -16.61 6.08 2.74
N SER A 24 -16.35 6.14 1.44
CA SER A 24 -16.93 5.24 0.45
C SER A 24 -16.56 3.77 0.73
N MET A 25 -15.28 3.50 1.01
CA MET A 25 -14.82 2.15 1.37
C MET A 25 -15.52 1.62 2.63
N LEU A 26 -15.64 2.45 3.67
CA LEU A 26 -16.30 2.04 4.92
C LEU A 26 -17.80 1.77 4.72
N LYS A 27 -18.48 2.54 3.87
CA LYS A 27 -19.86 2.27 3.44
C LYS A 27 -19.97 0.93 2.72
N THR A 28 -19.04 0.65 1.80
CA THR A 28 -18.98 -0.63 1.06
C THR A 28 -18.75 -1.81 1.98
N ILE A 29 -17.81 -1.73 2.92
CA ILE A 29 -17.54 -2.76 3.93
C ILE A 29 -18.79 -3.04 4.78
N LYS A 30 -19.47 -1.98 5.21
CA LYS A 30 -20.67 -2.12 6.03
C LYS A 30 -21.86 -2.69 5.26
N TYR A 31 -22.05 -2.27 4.02
CA TYR A 31 -23.21 -2.66 3.20
C TYR A 31 -23.07 -4.07 2.64
N PHE A 32 -21.86 -4.45 2.22
CA PHE A 32 -21.56 -5.78 1.68
C PHE A 32 -20.69 -6.58 2.66
N ASN A 33 -21.24 -6.84 3.84
CA ASN A 33 -20.52 -7.50 4.95
C ASN A 33 -20.06 -8.94 4.63
N GLU A 34 -20.61 -9.55 3.58
CA GLU A 34 -20.21 -10.88 3.08
C GLU A 34 -19.02 -10.83 2.12
N LEU A 35 -18.66 -9.62 1.61
CA LEU A 35 -17.54 -9.46 0.70
C LEU A 35 -16.23 -9.17 1.43
N ALA A 36 -15.17 -9.81 0.97
CA ALA A 36 -13.81 -9.41 1.32
C ALA A 36 -13.43 -8.10 0.61
N VAL A 37 -13.57 -6.95 1.30
CA VAL A 37 -13.21 -5.64 0.73
C VAL A 37 -11.76 -5.33 1.03
N PHE A 38 -10.94 -5.18 -0.03
CA PHE A 38 -9.53 -4.84 0.05
C PHE A 38 -9.29 -3.36 -0.25
N CYS A 39 -8.54 -2.69 0.62
CA CYS A 39 -8.14 -1.31 0.42
C CYS A 39 -7.08 -1.18 -0.69
N GLY A 40 -7.28 -0.25 -1.64
CA GLY A 40 -6.34 0.06 -2.71
C GLY A 40 -5.30 1.14 -2.36
N ASN A 41 -5.28 1.61 -1.10
CA ASN A 41 -4.36 2.65 -0.62
C ASN A 41 -3.76 2.24 0.72
N GLY A 42 -2.43 2.01 0.77
CA GLY A 42 -1.74 1.53 1.97
C GLY A 42 -1.92 2.43 3.19
N ALA A 43 -1.96 3.75 3.01
CA ALA A 43 -2.17 4.70 4.11
C ALA A 43 -3.54 4.54 4.79
N LEU A 44 -4.55 4.00 4.08
CA LEU A 44 -5.89 3.76 4.61
C LEU A 44 -6.09 2.34 5.15
N ALA A 45 -5.11 1.44 4.99
CA ALA A 45 -5.23 0.04 5.35
C ALA A 45 -5.58 -0.19 6.82
N LEU A 46 -4.96 0.56 7.74
CA LEU A 46 -5.28 0.51 9.17
C LEU A 46 -6.74 0.88 9.44
N HIS A 47 -7.21 1.97 8.86
CA HIS A 47 -8.57 2.49 9.08
C HIS A 47 -9.64 1.52 8.56
N THR A 48 -9.41 0.92 7.40
CA THR A 48 -10.31 -0.07 6.80
C THR A 48 -10.31 -1.39 7.57
N SER A 49 -9.12 -1.88 8.00
CA SER A 49 -9.00 -3.10 8.80
C SER A 49 -9.74 -3.01 10.13
N LYS A 50 -9.68 -1.86 10.82
CA LYS A 50 -10.43 -1.59 12.05
C LYS A 50 -11.96 -1.64 11.87
N ARG A 51 -12.44 -1.58 10.65
CA ARG A 51 -13.88 -1.57 10.31
C ARG A 51 -14.31 -2.79 9.51
N GLY A 52 -13.51 -3.85 9.50
CA GLY A 52 -13.85 -5.12 8.87
C GLY A 52 -13.35 -5.28 7.43
N GLY A 53 -12.49 -4.40 6.95
CA GLY A 53 -11.79 -4.59 5.69
C GLY A 53 -10.89 -5.84 5.74
N ALA A 54 -10.83 -6.57 4.63
CA ALA A 54 -10.13 -7.85 4.53
C ALA A 54 -8.60 -7.72 4.40
N GLY A 55 -8.10 -6.52 4.08
CA GLY A 55 -6.68 -6.27 3.89
C GLY A 55 -6.42 -5.15 2.88
N ALA A 56 -5.25 -5.17 2.24
CA ALA A 56 -4.86 -4.19 1.23
C ALA A 56 -4.27 -4.86 -0.02
N ILE A 57 -4.65 -4.35 -1.19
CA ILE A 57 -4.03 -4.69 -2.49
C ILE A 57 -3.61 -3.37 -3.13
N THR A 58 -2.36 -2.99 -2.99
CA THR A 58 -1.90 -1.64 -3.33
C THR A 58 -0.52 -1.66 -3.98
N GLY A 59 -0.25 -0.69 -4.86
CA GLY A 59 1.03 -0.56 -5.55
C GLY A 59 2.19 -0.23 -4.61
N ASP A 60 1.94 0.52 -3.55
CA ASP A 60 2.95 0.83 -2.53
C ASP A 60 3.40 -0.41 -1.73
N ALA A 61 2.65 -1.52 -1.75
CA ALA A 61 3.07 -2.78 -1.14
C ALA A 61 4.38 -3.34 -1.73
N ASN A 62 4.77 -2.91 -2.95
CA ASN A 62 6.09 -3.29 -3.50
C ASN A 62 7.26 -2.90 -2.58
N ILE A 63 7.09 -1.86 -1.76
CA ILE A 63 8.12 -1.37 -0.81
C ILE A 63 7.62 -1.28 0.63
N THR A 64 6.32 -1.42 0.87
CA THR A 64 5.71 -1.31 2.21
C THR A 64 5.07 -2.59 2.72
N ALA A 65 5.20 -3.71 2.00
CA ALA A 65 4.50 -4.96 2.33
C ALA A 65 4.72 -5.39 3.79
N LYS A 66 5.96 -5.27 4.30
CA LYS A 66 6.32 -5.62 5.67
C LYS A 66 5.56 -4.77 6.71
N LEU A 67 5.50 -3.45 6.48
CA LEU A 67 4.77 -2.52 7.33
C LEU A 67 3.26 -2.77 7.28
N LEU A 68 2.70 -2.93 6.06
CA LEU A 68 1.27 -3.19 5.86
C LEU A 68 0.83 -4.50 6.50
N SER A 69 1.61 -5.56 6.30
CA SER A 69 1.36 -6.85 6.94
C SER A 69 1.35 -6.71 8.45
N PHE A 70 2.36 -6.03 9.02
CA PHE A 70 2.44 -5.81 10.46
C PHE A 70 1.20 -5.07 10.99
N ILE A 71 0.82 -3.96 10.39
CA ILE A 71 -0.35 -3.15 10.78
C ILE A 71 -1.65 -3.96 10.70
N ILE A 72 -1.87 -4.66 9.58
CA ILE A 72 -3.10 -5.41 9.33
C ILE A 72 -3.25 -6.59 10.30
N HIS A 73 -2.18 -7.25 10.70
CA HIS A 73 -2.25 -8.37 11.64
C HIS A 73 -2.32 -7.93 13.11
N ASN A 74 -1.81 -6.73 13.44
CA ASN A 74 -1.63 -6.29 14.81
C ASN A 74 -2.54 -5.12 15.25
N PHE A 75 -3.43 -4.62 14.39
CA PHE A 75 -4.26 -3.45 14.73
C PHE A 75 -5.14 -3.61 15.98
N LYS A 76 -5.52 -4.84 16.33
CA LYS A 76 -6.28 -5.12 17.57
C LYS A 76 -5.45 -4.88 18.83
N ASN A 77 -4.12 -4.99 18.72
CA ASN A 77 -3.16 -4.83 19.81
C ASN A 77 -2.38 -3.50 19.71
N GLU A 78 -2.84 -2.54 18.92
CA GLU A 78 -2.14 -1.28 18.63
C GLU A 78 -1.65 -0.53 19.87
N LYS A 79 -2.45 -0.56 20.96
CA LYS A 79 -2.12 0.12 22.23
C LYS A 79 -0.97 -0.56 23.01
N GLN A 80 -0.64 -1.79 22.69
CA GLN A 80 0.38 -2.59 23.36
C GLN A 80 1.73 -2.54 22.62
N ILE A 81 1.74 -1.99 21.41
CA ILE A 81 2.92 -1.91 20.54
C ILE A 81 3.38 -0.45 20.49
N ASN A 82 4.51 -0.18 21.16
CA ASN A 82 4.99 1.19 21.36
C ASN A 82 5.21 2.00 20.08
N ASN A 83 5.71 1.37 19.00
CA ASN A 83 6.02 2.02 17.72
C ASN A 83 4.91 1.88 16.66
N PHE A 84 3.71 1.41 17.04
CA PHE A 84 2.63 1.13 16.08
C PHE A 84 2.26 2.36 15.23
N MET A 85 2.12 3.52 15.86
CA MET A 85 1.78 4.76 15.15
C MET A 85 2.94 5.32 14.33
N GLU A 86 4.19 5.00 14.69
CA GLU A 86 5.37 5.33 13.87
C GLU A 86 5.37 4.52 12.57
N ILE A 87 5.00 3.24 12.64
CA ILE A 87 4.84 2.37 11.47
C ILE A 87 3.75 2.91 10.55
N GLN A 88 2.58 3.28 11.08
CA GLN A 88 1.51 3.90 10.29
C GLN A 88 1.98 5.22 9.64
N SER A 89 2.67 6.07 10.39
CA SER A 89 3.22 7.33 9.87
C SER A 89 4.25 7.10 8.74
N LEU A 90 5.07 6.06 8.84
CA LEU A 90 6.03 5.72 7.79
C LEU A 90 5.32 5.28 6.50
N ILE A 91 4.26 4.46 6.61
CA ILE A 91 3.42 4.09 5.46
C ILE A 91 2.84 5.34 4.78
N GLU A 92 2.30 6.27 5.57
CA GLU A 92 1.73 7.52 5.06
C GLU A 92 2.77 8.39 4.34
N LYS A 93 3.97 8.54 4.92
CA LYS A 93 5.08 9.29 4.31
C LYS A 93 5.49 8.68 2.97
N ILE A 94 5.69 7.36 2.92
CA ILE A 94 6.03 6.65 1.67
C ILE A 94 4.91 6.84 0.64
N ARG A 95 3.65 6.68 1.04
CA ARG A 95 2.50 6.86 0.15
C ARG A 95 2.43 8.29 -0.41
N ASN A 96 2.72 9.31 0.40
CA ASN A 96 2.73 10.71 -0.02
C ASN A 96 3.83 10.98 -1.07
N VAL A 97 5.02 10.41 -0.90
CA VAL A 97 6.07 10.51 -1.91
C VAL A 97 5.63 9.84 -3.22
N LEU A 98 5.07 8.64 -3.16
CA LEU A 98 4.57 7.92 -4.34
C LEU A 98 3.43 8.66 -5.04
N ALA A 99 2.57 9.37 -4.30
CA ALA A 99 1.46 10.15 -4.85
C ALA A 99 1.90 11.46 -5.53
N SER A 100 3.11 11.93 -5.28
CA SER A 100 3.64 13.16 -5.87
C SER A 100 4.12 12.97 -7.32
N HIS A 101 4.12 11.76 -7.83
CA HIS A 101 4.58 11.41 -9.18
C HIS A 101 3.77 10.24 -9.75
N GLU A 102 4.04 9.84 -11.01
CA GLU A 102 3.51 8.59 -11.55
C GLU A 102 4.06 7.41 -10.74
N GLN A 103 3.22 6.80 -9.92
CA GLN A 103 3.62 5.80 -8.94
C GLN A 103 4.43 4.64 -9.56
N ILE A 104 4.02 4.13 -10.72
CA ILE A 104 4.71 3.01 -11.36
C ILE A 104 6.11 3.42 -11.81
N SER A 105 6.25 4.59 -12.43
CA SER A 105 7.55 5.13 -12.85
C SER A 105 8.48 5.32 -11.66
N LEU A 106 7.95 5.87 -10.57
CA LEU A 106 8.74 6.12 -9.37
C LEU A 106 9.17 4.84 -8.66
N LEU A 107 8.29 3.84 -8.54
CA LEU A 107 8.63 2.54 -7.97
C LEU A 107 9.71 1.81 -8.79
N LYS A 108 9.59 1.83 -10.11
CA LYS A 108 10.60 1.21 -10.98
C LYS A 108 11.95 1.93 -10.92
N ALA A 109 11.94 3.26 -10.87
CA ALA A 109 13.16 4.04 -10.68
C ALA A 109 13.79 3.78 -9.30
N TYR A 110 12.98 3.69 -8.23
CA TYR A 110 13.45 3.32 -6.90
C TYR A 110 14.16 1.95 -6.94
N HIS A 111 13.53 0.90 -7.48
CA HIS A 111 14.13 -0.43 -7.56
C HIS A 111 15.39 -0.47 -8.45
N SER A 112 15.47 0.38 -9.49
CA SER A 112 16.68 0.44 -10.32
C SER A 112 17.91 0.89 -9.54
N VAL A 113 17.71 1.72 -8.51
CA VAL A 113 18.79 2.20 -7.63
C VAL A 113 18.97 1.27 -6.43
N ALA A 114 17.89 0.95 -5.72
CA ALA A 114 17.93 0.15 -4.49
C ALA A 114 18.50 -1.26 -4.72
N ASP A 115 18.11 -1.91 -5.81
CA ASP A 115 18.54 -3.28 -6.15
C ASP A 115 19.80 -3.29 -7.03
N ASN A 116 20.28 -2.11 -7.44
CA ASN A 116 21.38 -1.95 -8.41
C ASN A 116 21.11 -2.69 -9.74
N ILE A 117 19.86 -2.63 -10.22
CA ILE A 117 19.40 -3.27 -11.48
C ILE A 117 18.81 -2.18 -12.39
N PRO A 118 19.63 -1.55 -13.28
CA PRO A 118 19.18 -0.45 -14.15
C PRO A 118 17.94 -0.80 -15.00
N ASN A 119 17.76 -2.05 -15.37
CA ASN A 119 16.65 -2.51 -16.19
C ASN A 119 15.28 -2.36 -15.51
N TRP A 120 15.21 -2.21 -14.19
CA TRP A 120 13.97 -1.87 -13.51
C TRP A 120 13.37 -0.55 -14.01
N ASN A 121 14.20 0.42 -14.40
CA ASN A 121 13.73 1.71 -14.91
C ASN A 121 13.14 1.66 -16.34
N ASN A 122 13.12 0.50 -17.00
CA ASN A 122 12.44 0.33 -18.27
C ASN A 122 10.93 0.31 -18.07
N ILE A 123 10.23 1.16 -18.81
CA ILE A 123 8.79 1.35 -18.69
C ILE A 123 8.15 1.50 -20.06
N MET A 124 6.91 1.06 -20.19
CA MET A 124 6.16 1.11 -21.44
C MET A 124 5.31 2.39 -21.53
N PRO A 125 5.15 2.98 -22.72
CA PRO A 125 4.19 4.05 -22.94
C PRO A 125 2.77 3.63 -22.49
N PRO A 126 1.93 4.57 -22.04
CA PRO A 126 2.13 6.02 -22.01
C PRO A 126 2.93 6.55 -20.81
N LEU A 127 3.37 5.67 -19.92
CA LEU A 127 4.16 6.07 -18.75
C LEU A 127 5.53 6.58 -19.19
N LYS A 128 6.11 7.49 -18.39
CA LYS A 128 7.43 8.06 -18.65
C LYS A 128 8.43 7.58 -17.62
N LYS A 129 9.59 7.09 -18.07
CA LYS A 129 10.68 6.75 -17.17
C LYS A 129 11.26 8.01 -16.51
N ILE A 130 11.90 7.83 -15.39
CA ILE A 130 12.73 8.86 -14.73
C ILE A 130 14.12 8.77 -15.36
N ASP A 131 14.59 9.87 -15.98
CA ASP A 131 15.83 9.85 -16.76
C ASP A 131 17.07 9.59 -15.90
N ASP A 132 17.14 10.19 -14.71
CA ASP A 132 18.24 9.99 -13.76
C ASP A 132 17.70 9.60 -12.38
N PRO A 133 17.42 8.29 -12.15
CA PRO A 133 16.90 7.82 -10.87
C PRO A 133 17.81 8.14 -9.69
N SER A 134 19.15 8.09 -9.86
CA SER A 134 20.11 8.26 -8.78
C SER A 134 20.15 9.71 -8.25
N ASN A 135 19.81 10.70 -9.07
CA ASN A 135 19.72 12.11 -8.70
C ASN A 135 18.27 12.61 -8.54
N ASN A 136 17.30 11.71 -8.57
CA ASN A 136 15.90 12.07 -8.41
C ASN A 136 15.52 12.22 -6.93
N LYS A 137 14.99 13.39 -6.56
CA LYS A 137 14.62 13.72 -5.17
C LYS A 137 13.61 12.75 -4.54
N GLN A 138 12.63 12.31 -5.31
CA GLN A 138 11.61 11.38 -4.82
C GLN A 138 12.20 9.97 -4.61
N VAL A 139 13.09 9.52 -5.50
CA VAL A 139 13.81 8.25 -5.33
C VAL A 139 14.68 8.29 -4.08
N THR A 140 15.46 9.37 -3.88
CA THR A 140 16.25 9.56 -2.66
C THR A 140 15.38 9.55 -1.40
N ALA A 141 14.25 10.28 -1.42
CA ALA A 141 13.33 10.27 -0.30
C ALA A 141 12.74 8.87 0.00
N LEU A 142 12.44 8.07 -1.03
CA LEU A 142 11.98 6.69 -0.84
C LEU A 142 13.09 5.81 -0.25
N LEU A 143 14.33 5.94 -0.71
CA LEU A 143 15.48 5.20 -0.15
C LEU A 143 15.63 5.49 1.35
N ASP A 144 15.58 6.77 1.74
CA ASP A 144 15.70 7.18 3.14
C ASP A 144 14.54 6.66 4.02
N LEU A 145 13.33 6.65 3.49
CA LEU A 145 12.16 6.16 4.22
C LEU A 145 12.15 4.62 4.33
N VAL A 146 12.48 3.92 3.24
CA VAL A 146 12.47 2.44 3.23
C VAL A 146 13.57 1.87 4.12
N ASN A 147 14.72 2.53 4.23
CA ASN A 147 15.79 2.13 5.15
C ASN A 147 15.36 2.11 6.64
N GLN A 148 14.26 2.78 7.01
CA GLN A 148 13.72 2.76 8.37
C GLN A 148 12.85 1.53 8.67
N ILE A 149 12.44 0.78 7.64
CA ILE A 149 11.48 -0.33 7.79
C ILE A 149 12.01 -1.41 8.74
N ASP A 150 13.25 -1.84 8.54
CA ASP A 150 13.83 -2.93 9.34
C ASP A 150 14.09 -2.53 10.80
N THR A 151 14.24 -1.25 11.07
CA THR A 151 14.36 -0.72 12.44
C THR A 151 13.01 -0.78 13.16
N LEU A 152 11.91 -0.45 12.46
CA LEU A 152 10.56 -0.40 13.05
C LEU A 152 9.89 -1.78 13.13
N VAL A 153 10.12 -2.63 12.14
CA VAL A 153 9.58 -3.99 12.08
C VAL A 153 10.73 -4.95 11.79
N PRO A 154 11.46 -5.40 12.81
CA PRO A 154 12.53 -6.37 12.64
C PRO A 154 12.02 -7.66 11.98
N SER A 155 12.86 -8.29 11.18
CA SER A 155 12.56 -9.61 10.64
C SER A 155 12.49 -10.59 11.82
N SER A 156 11.41 -11.37 11.88
CA SER A 156 11.33 -12.48 12.83
C SER A 156 12.51 -13.41 12.57
N SER A 157 13.40 -13.54 13.53
CA SER A 157 14.51 -14.50 13.52
C SER A 157 13.98 -15.93 13.59
#